data_ffe8e903dae1091062adbc23530a42a1
#
_entry.id   ffe8e903dae1091062adbc23530a42a1
#
_cell.length_a   1.000
_cell.length_b   1.000
_cell.length_c   1.000
_cell.angle_alpha   90.00
_cell.angle_beta   90.00
_cell.angle_gamma   90.00
#
_symmetry.space_group_name_H-M   'P 1'
#
loop_
_entity.id
_entity.type
_entity.pdbx_description
1 polymer ?
#
loop_
_entity_poly.entity_id
_entity_poly.type
_entity_poly.pdbx_seq_one_letter_code
_entity_poly.pdbx_strand_id
1 'polypeptide(L)'
;MLLAVVRDRLAVGGFRNLSTMAIKELELAMACAKAADEVKAENIRIWDMRKVSGLTDYMIVCSGSSMPQLRAILNEVSRRVEEEHGVKAIHREGKVDARWVVLDYIDVMVHVMHEELRDFYGLEELWKDAKEIPMA
;
A
#
# COMPACT_ATOMS: atom_id res chain seq x y z
N MET A 1 -5.83 2.72 -12.91
CA MET A 1 -5.91 2.13 -11.56
C MET A 1 -5.79 3.18 -10.45
N LEU A 2 -4.75 4.00 -10.41
CA LEU A 2 -4.60 5.01 -9.37
C LEU A 2 -5.77 5.99 -9.35
N LEU A 3 -6.26 6.39 -10.52
CA LEU A 3 -7.41 7.29 -10.63
C LEU A 3 -8.68 6.67 -10.03
N ALA A 4 -8.89 5.38 -10.23
CA ALA A 4 -10.03 4.68 -9.65
C ALA A 4 -9.94 4.66 -8.13
N VAL A 5 -8.75 4.45 -7.57
CA VAL A 5 -8.52 4.48 -6.12
C VAL A 5 -8.84 5.86 -5.56
N VAL A 6 -8.38 6.92 -6.23
CA VAL A 6 -8.68 8.30 -5.83
C VAL A 6 -10.18 8.56 -5.82
N ARG A 7 -10.88 8.15 -6.87
CA ARG A 7 -12.32 8.34 -6.99
C ARG A 7 -13.07 7.61 -5.86
N ASP A 8 -12.67 6.37 -5.57
CA ASP A 8 -13.30 5.58 -4.51
C ASP A 8 -13.04 6.18 -3.14
N ARG A 9 -11.86 6.73 -2.92
CA ARG A 9 -11.54 7.44 -1.68
C ARG A 9 -12.44 8.65 -1.48
N LEU A 10 -12.66 9.43 -2.55
CA LEU A 10 -13.53 10.60 -2.50
C LEU A 10 -14.98 10.20 -2.22
N ALA A 11 -15.43 9.06 -2.76
CA ALA A 11 -16.77 8.54 -2.49
C ALA A 11 -16.97 8.15 -1.04
N VAL A 12 -15.91 7.70 -0.36
CA VAL A 12 -15.93 7.42 1.08
C VAL A 12 -15.97 8.72 1.90
N GLY A 13 -15.73 9.86 1.26
CA GLY A 13 -15.87 11.16 1.89
C GLY A 13 -14.72 11.59 2.78
N GLY A 14 -13.57 10.93 2.66
CA GLY A 14 -12.42 11.24 3.49
C GLY A 14 -12.61 10.96 4.97
N PHE A 15 -13.67 10.26 5.32
CA PHE A 15 -14.00 9.94 6.70
C PHE A 15 -13.02 8.91 7.27
N ARG A 16 -12.37 9.26 8.37
CA ARG A 16 -11.45 8.35 9.04
C ARG A 16 -12.21 7.43 9.98
N ASN A 17 -12.01 6.14 9.82
CA ASN A 17 -12.58 5.16 10.73
C ASN A 17 -11.87 5.24 12.08
N LEU A 18 -12.64 5.32 13.17
CA LEU A 18 -12.08 5.37 14.52
C LEU A 18 -11.18 4.18 14.83
N SER A 19 -11.46 3.00 14.25
CA SER A 19 -10.64 1.81 14.49
C SER A 19 -9.22 1.94 13.95
N THR A 20 -9.00 2.78 12.91
CA THR A 20 -7.66 3.02 12.39
C THR A 20 -6.84 3.93 13.29
N MET A 21 -7.49 4.66 14.20
CA MET A 21 -6.80 5.54 15.15
C MET A 21 -6.15 4.76 16.30
N ALA A 22 -6.45 3.48 16.45
CA ALA A 22 -5.83 2.63 17.46
C ALA A 22 -4.36 2.33 17.17
N ILE A 23 -3.92 2.53 15.94
CA ILE A 23 -2.52 2.36 15.51
C ILE A 23 -2.08 3.63 14.78
N LYS A 24 -0.88 4.09 15.10
CA LYS A 24 -0.32 5.26 14.42
C LYS A 24 -0.06 4.91 12.96
N GLU A 25 -0.27 5.88 12.08
CA GLU A 25 -0.15 5.69 10.63
C GLU A 25 1.21 5.15 10.23
N LEU A 26 2.28 5.64 10.85
CA LEU A 26 3.63 5.14 10.55
C LEU A 26 3.81 3.68 10.99
N GLU A 27 3.27 3.31 12.15
CA GLU A 27 3.31 1.92 12.60
C GLU A 27 2.57 1.00 11.64
N LEU A 28 1.43 1.45 11.13
CA LEU A 28 0.66 0.69 10.15
C LEU A 28 1.47 0.50 8.86
N ALA A 29 2.10 1.57 8.38
CA ALA A 29 2.96 1.50 7.19
C ALA A 29 4.09 0.51 7.38
N MET A 30 4.77 0.55 8.53
CA MET A 30 5.85 -0.37 8.83
C MET A 30 5.37 -1.81 8.96
N ALA A 31 4.20 -2.03 9.54
CA ALA A 31 3.60 -3.37 9.65
C ALA A 31 3.32 -3.96 8.27
N CYS A 32 2.78 -3.15 7.37
CA CYS A 32 2.53 -3.58 5.99
C CYS A 32 3.84 -3.94 5.28
N ALA A 33 4.86 -3.10 5.41
CA ALA A 33 6.15 -3.33 4.77
C ALA A 33 6.84 -4.60 5.30
N LYS A 34 6.79 -4.81 6.61
CA LYS A 34 7.37 -6.01 7.22
C LYS A 34 6.66 -7.29 6.77
N ALA A 35 5.33 -7.25 6.70
CA ALA A 35 4.57 -8.40 6.22
C ALA A 35 4.93 -8.75 4.78
N ALA A 36 5.07 -7.74 3.92
CA ALA A 36 5.49 -7.94 2.54
C ALA A 36 6.90 -8.53 2.46
N ASP A 37 7.81 -8.05 3.30
CA ASP A 37 9.19 -8.53 3.33
C ASP A 37 9.29 -10.00 3.71
N GLU A 38 8.44 -10.46 4.62
CA GLU A 38 8.47 -11.86 5.07
C GLU A 38 8.09 -12.85 3.96
N VAL A 39 7.33 -12.44 2.98
CA VAL A 39 7.01 -13.27 1.81
C VAL A 39 7.84 -12.86 0.60
N LYS A 40 9.00 -12.26 0.84
CA LYS A 40 10.00 -11.97 -0.18
C LYS A 40 9.56 -10.96 -1.24
N ALA A 41 8.69 -10.04 -0.87
CA ALA A 41 8.39 -8.92 -1.78
C ALA A 41 9.68 -8.18 -2.13
N GLU A 42 9.78 -7.74 -3.36
CA GLU A 42 10.99 -7.10 -3.88
C GLU A 42 10.83 -5.59 -3.89
N ASN A 43 11.94 -4.89 -3.71
CA ASN A 43 12.06 -3.45 -3.86
C ASN A 43 10.95 -2.71 -3.08
N ILE A 44 10.85 -3.01 -1.78
CA ILE A 44 9.86 -2.40 -0.91
C ILE A 44 10.30 -0.99 -0.56
N ARG A 45 9.44 -0.01 -0.85
CA ARG A 45 9.72 1.39 -0.56
C ARG A 45 8.53 2.02 0.13
N ILE A 46 8.82 2.91 1.07
CA ILE A 46 7.82 3.62 1.87
C ILE A 46 8.05 5.11 1.68
N TRP A 47 6.98 5.86 1.36
CA TRP A 47 7.05 7.31 1.23
C TRP A 47 6.09 8.00 2.17
N ASP A 48 6.56 9.08 2.79
CA ASP A 48 5.73 10.00 3.53
C ASP A 48 5.05 10.94 2.52
N MET A 49 3.74 10.81 2.39
CA MET A 49 2.96 11.55 1.40
C MET A 49 2.24 12.77 1.98
N ARG A 50 2.42 13.03 3.27
CA ARG A 50 1.61 14.04 3.97
C ARG A 50 1.78 15.45 3.39
N LYS A 51 2.93 15.76 2.81
CA LYS A 51 3.22 17.09 2.24
C LYS A 51 3.04 17.18 0.72
N VAL A 52 2.85 16.04 0.05
CA VAL A 52 2.78 16.02 -1.42
C VAL A 52 1.46 15.55 -1.97
N SER A 53 0.62 14.95 -1.16
CA SER A 53 -0.65 14.40 -1.63
C SER A 53 -1.67 14.39 -0.49
N GLY A 54 -2.92 14.73 -0.80
CA GLY A 54 -4.03 14.55 0.13
C GLY A 54 -4.64 13.16 0.08
N LEU A 55 -4.11 12.28 -0.75
CA LEU A 55 -4.67 10.95 -0.98
C LEU A 55 -4.47 10.02 0.21
N THR A 56 -3.27 10.02 0.78
CA THR A 56 -2.90 9.14 1.89
C THR A 56 -1.72 9.76 2.63
N ASP A 57 -1.49 9.33 3.86
CA ASP A 57 -0.34 9.82 4.64
C ASP A 57 0.94 9.07 4.28
N TYR A 58 0.85 7.77 4.02
CA TYR A 58 2.00 6.94 3.67
C TYR A 58 1.67 6.03 2.51
N MET A 59 2.63 5.84 1.63
CA MET A 59 2.50 4.99 0.45
C MET A 59 3.58 3.92 0.51
N ILE A 60 3.19 2.67 0.32
CA ILE A 60 4.13 1.56 0.20
C ILE A 60 4.00 1.01 -1.21
N VAL A 61 5.14 0.78 -1.86
CA VAL A 61 5.18 0.10 -3.15
C VAL A 61 6.12 -1.09 -3.01
N CYS A 62 5.67 -2.24 -3.44
CA CYS A 62 6.50 -3.44 -3.49
C CYS A 62 6.17 -4.23 -4.73
N SER A 63 7.04 -5.15 -5.07
CA SER A 63 6.93 -5.89 -6.31
C SER A 63 7.09 -7.39 -6.10
N GLY A 64 6.61 -8.14 -7.08
CA GLY A 64 6.84 -9.56 -7.21
C GLY A 64 7.11 -9.90 -8.67
N SER A 65 7.69 -11.06 -8.91
CA SER A 65 8.05 -11.52 -10.25
C SER A 65 7.07 -12.54 -10.82
N SER A 66 6.05 -12.91 -10.06
CA SER A 66 5.04 -13.88 -10.49
C SER A 66 3.71 -13.59 -9.85
N MET A 67 2.63 -14.07 -10.47
CA MET A 67 1.28 -13.91 -9.89
C MET A 67 1.12 -14.63 -8.55
N PRO A 68 1.65 -15.86 -8.35
CA PRO A 68 1.59 -16.47 -7.02
C PRO A 68 2.27 -15.63 -5.95
N GLN A 69 3.38 -14.97 -6.28
CA GLN A 69 4.06 -14.09 -5.34
C GLN A 69 3.21 -12.87 -5.01
N LEU A 70 2.56 -12.26 -6.00
CA LEU A 70 1.67 -11.13 -5.76
C LEU A 70 0.53 -11.52 -4.81
N ARG A 71 -0.06 -12.70 -5.01
CA ARG A 71 -1.10 -13.22 -4.11
C ARG A 71 -0.58 -13.42 -2.70
N ALA A 72 0.63 -13.99 -2.58
CA ALA A 72 1.25 -14.24 -1.27
C ALA A 72 1.47 -12.92 -0.52
N ILE A 73 1.95 -11.89 -1.21
CA ILE A 73 2.15 -10.57 -0.62
C ILE A 73 0.82 -9.99 -0.12
N LEU A 74 -0.20 -9.99 -0.98
CA LEU A 74 -1.52 -9.46 -0.64
C LEU A 74 -2.12 -10.18 0.56
N ASN A 75 -2.05 -11.50 0.55
CA ASN A 75 -2.62 -12.32 1.62
C ASN A 75 -1.88 -12.11 2.94
N GLU A 76 -0.55 -12.06 2.91
CA GLU A 76 0.24 -11.88 4.12
C GLU A 76 0.03 -10.50 4.74
N VAL A 77 0.06 -9.45 3.92
CA VAL A 77 -0.17 -8.09 4.42
C VAL A 77 -1.56 -7.98 5.04
N SER A 78 -2.59 -8.43 4.32
CA SER A 78 -3.98 -8.34 4.80
C SER A 78 -4.18 -9.14 6.08
N ARG A 79 -3.67 -10.36 6.13
CA ARG A 79 -3.84 -11.27 7.27
C ARG A 79 -3.14 -10.74 8.52
N ARG A 80 -1.87 -10.37 8.38
CA ARG A 80 -1.06 -9.95 9.53
C ARG A 80 -1.51 -8.64 10.12
N VAL A 81 -1.85 -7.67 9.27
CA VAL A 81 -2.32 -6.39 9.76
C VAL A 81 -3.64 -6.56 10.49
N GLU A 82 -4.53 -7.41 9.99
CA GLU A 82 -5.79 -7.69 10.68
C GLU A 82 -5.55 -8.43 11.99
N GLU A 83 -4.74 -9.48 11.99
CA GLU A 83 -4.51 -10.30 13.19
C GLU A 83 -3.74 -9.55 14.27
N GLU A 84 -2.72 -8.79 13.90
CA GLU A 84 -1.84 -8.14 14.87
C GLU A 84 -2.33 -6.77 15.31
N HIS A 85 -3.07 -6.06 14.47
CA HIS A 85 -3.48 -4.68 14.73
C HIS A 85 -4.99 -4.44 14.65
N GLY A 86 -5.75 -5.44 14.22
CA GLY A 86 -7.21 -5.32 14.10
C GLY A 86 -7.66 -4.38 13.00
N VAL A 87 -6.84 -4.13 12.01
CA VAL A 87 -7.12 -3.18 10.93
C VAL A 87 -7.35 -3.93 9.62
N LYS A 88 -8.44 -3.61 8.94
CA LYS A 88 -8.76 -4.15 7.61
C LYS A 88 -8.66 -3.04 6.57
N ALA A 89 -8.23 -3.39 5.36
CA ALA A 89 -8.29 -2.47 4.25
C ALA A 89 -9.75 -2.10 4.00
N ILE A 90 -10.03 -0.82 3.80
CA ILE A 90 -11.39 -0.34 3.50
C ILE A 90 -11.75 -0.60 2.05
N HIS A 91 -10.76 -0.77 1.20
CA HIS A 91 -10.94 -0.96 -0.22
C HIS A 91 -9.75 -1.71 -0.81
N ARG A 92 -10.03 -2.56 -1.79
CA ARG A 92 -9.02 -3.26 -2.56
C ARG A 92 -9.30 -2.98 -4.03
N GLU A 93 -8.38 -2.35 -4.72
CA GLU A 93 -8.51 -1.99 -6.13
C GLU A 93 -7.59 -2.85 -6.98
N GLY A 94 -8.12 -3.37 -8.09
CA GLY A 94 -7.36 -4.18 -9.05
C GLY A 94 -7.44 -5.66 -8.76
N LYS A 95 -6.84 -6.44 -9.64
CA LYS A 95 -6.79 -7.89 -9.56
C LYS A 95 -5.38 -8.37 -9.84
N VAL A 96 -5.05 -9.56 -9.33
CA VAL A 96 -3.72 -10.14 -9.53
C VAL A 96 -3.41 -10.33 -11.01
N ASP A 97 -4.38 -10.74 -11.84
CA ASP A 97 -4.17 -10.89 -13.28
C ASP A 97 -3.91 -9.56 -14.00
N ALA A 98 -4.33 -8.43 -13.42
CA ALA A 98 -3.93 -7.11 -13.92
C ALA A 98 -2.52 -6.74 -13.46
N ARG A 99 -1.92 -7.53 -12.60
CA ARG A 99 -0.55 -7.39 -12.09
C ARG A 99 -0.30 -6.14 -11.28
N TRP A 100 -1.36 -5.53 -10.77
CA TRP A 100 -1.28 -4.35 -9.91
C TRP A 100 -2.51 -4.33 -9.01
N VAL A 101 -2.29 -4.44 -7.70
CA VAL A 101 -3.36 -4.38 -6.70
C VAL A 101 -3.00 -3.36 -5.64
N VAL A 102 -3.96 -2.58 -5.22
CA VAL A 102 -3.79 -1.57 -4.16
C VAL A 102 -4.66 -1.96 -2.98
N LEU A 103 -4.06 -2.01 -1.80
CA LEU A 103 -4.78 -2.15 -0.54
C LEU A 103 -4.87 -0.75 0.08
N ASP A 104 -6.07 -0.28 0.34
CA ASP A 104 -6.32 1.05 0.88
C ASP A 104 -6.74 0.96 2.35
N TYR A 105 -5.87 1.44 3.25
CA TYR A 105 -6.12 1.52 4.69
C TYR A 105 -6.44 2.96 5.13
N ILE A 106 -6.81 3.83 4.21
CA ILE A 106 -7.07 5.27 4.40
C ILE A 106 -5.77 6.06 4.59
N ASP A 107 -5.11 5.89 5.72
CA ASP A 107 -3.86 6.63 6.01
C ASP A 107 -2.65 6.01 5.34
N VAL A 108 -2.78 4.76 4.91
CA VAL A 108 -1.72 3.99 4.26
C VAL A 108 -2.29 3.30 3.03
N MET A 109 -1.60 3.41 1.92
CA MET A 109 -1.91 2.66 0.71
C MET A 109 -0.75 1.75 0.36
N VAL A 110 -1.05 0.50 0.04
CA VAL A 110 -0.05 -0.50 -0.34
C VAL A 110 -0.26 -0.88 -1.80
N HIS A 111 0.72 -0.56 -2.63
CA HIS A 111 0.74 -0.97 -4.03
C HIS A 111 1.56 -2.23 -4.18
N VAL A 112 0.94 -3.29 -4.68
CA VAL A 112 1.60 -4.56 -4.95
C VAL A 112 1.57 -4.75 -6.46
N MET A 113 2.74 -4.70 -7.10
CA MET A 113 2.85 -4.65 -8.55
C MET A 113 3.82 -5.71 -9.06
N HIS A 114 3.51 -6.25 -10.25
CA HIS A 114 4.52 -7.02 -10.97
C HIS A 114 5.67 -6.07 -11.33
N GLU A 115 6.89 -6.58 -11.22
CA GLU A 115 8.09 -5.75 -11.43
C GLU A 115 8.11 -5.07 -12.80
N GLU A 116 7.59 -5.71 -13.83
CA GLU A 116 7.54 -5.13 -15.18
C GLU A 116 6.63 -3.89 -15.24
N LEU A 117 5.48 -3.94 -14.54
CA LEU A 117 4.57 -2.80 -14.49
C LEU A 117 5.15 -1.65 -13.67
N ARG A 118 5.89 -1.98 -12.62
CA ARG A 118 6.52 -0.97 -11.79
C ARG A 118 7.51 -0.14 -12.60
N ASP A 119 8.33 -0.80 -13.41
CA ASP A 119 9.27 -0.12 -14.29
C ASP A 119 8.54 0.71 -15.35
N PHE A 120 7.47 0.17 -15.91
CA PHE A 120 6.70 0.83 -16.96
C PHE A 120 6.03 2.12 -16.47
N TYR A 121 5.38 2.08 -15.30
CA TYR A 121 4.65 3.24 -14.79
C TYR A 121 5.52 4.24 -14.04
N GLY A 122 6.67 3.83 -13.53
CA GLY A 122 7.62 4.73 -12.89
C GLY A 122 7.04 5.51 -11.72
N LEU A 123 6.37 4.84 -10.80
CA LEU A 123 5.75 5.50 -9.65
C LEU A 123 6.75 6.27 -8.80
N GLU A 124 7.99 5.77 -8.73
CA GLU A 124 9.06 6.42 -7.97
C GLU A 124 9.34 7.82 -8.50
N GLU A 125 9.30 7.99 -9.81
CA GLU A 125 9.50 9.30 -10.44
C GLU A 125 8.32 10.23 -10.16
N LEU A 126 7.10 9.68 -10.14
CA LEU A 126 5.90 10.45 -9.88
C LEU A 126 5.92 11.07 -8.47
N TRP A 127 6.48 10.36 -7.49
CA TRP A 127 6.51 10.81 -6.10
C TRP A 127 7.92 11.12 -5.61
N LYS A 128 8.79 11.56 -6.49
CA LYS A 128 10.18 11.87 -6.15
C LYS A 128 10.33 12.95 -5.08
N ASP A 129 9.34 13.83 -4.95
CA ASP A 129 9.36 14.90 -3.95
C ASP A 129 8.89 14.45 -2.56
N ALA A 130 8.37 13.24 -2.45
CA ALA A 130 7.99 12.67 -1.18
C ALA A 130 9.23 12.18 -0.43
N LYS A 131 9.18 12.28 0.89
CA LYS A 131 10.26 11.76 1.73
C LYS A 131 10.21 10.24 1.78
N GLU A 132 11.29 9.57 1.43
CA GLU A 132 11.38 8.13 1.58
C GLU A 132 11.72 7.76 3.01
N ILE A 133 11.04 6.76 3.54
CA ILE A 133 11.23 6.27 4.91
C ILE A 133 11.92 4.91 4.83
N PRO A 134 13.06 4.73 5.51
CA PRO A 134 13.74 3.43 5.52
C PRO A 134 12.92 2.42 6.31
N MET A 135 13.00 1.16 5.90
CA MET A 135 12.46 0.07 6.70
C MET A 135 13.31 -0.10 7.95
N ALA A 136 12.65 -0.23 9.06
CA ALA A 136 13.34 -0.44 10.33
C ALA A 136 13.89 -1.86 10.45
#